data_017a7fba2b81eafdd3c96aab08071110
#
_entry.id   017a7fba2b81eafdd3c96aab08071110
#
_cell.length_a   1.000
_cell.length_b   1.000
_cell.length_c   1.000
_cell.angle_alpha   90.00
_cell.angle_beta   90.00
_cell.angle_gamma   90.00
#
_symmetry.space_group_name_H-M   'P 1'
#
loop_
_entity.id
_entity.type
_entity.pdbx_description
1 polymer ?
#
loop_
_entity_poly.entity_id
_entity_poly.type
_entity_poly.pdbx_seq_one_letter_code
_entity_poly.pdbx_strand_id
1 'polypeptide(L)' 'MYELLLKDDVVDRAPLNSLEQAKVFFIKRKQMTESQFDELGYSVRLVEPKIR' A
#
# COMPACT_ATOMS: atom_id res chain seq x y z
N MET A 1 -5.55 -5.21 -7.34
CA MET A 1 -5.71 -4.07 -6.42
C MET A 1 -4.83 -4.26 -5.21
N TYR A 2 -4.22 -3.19 -4.75
CA TYR A 2 -3.39 -3.23 -3.55
C TYR A 2 -3.95 -2.32 -2.49
N GLU A 3 -3.78 -2.73 -1.23
CA GLU A 3 -4.19 -1.95 -0.08
C GLU A 3 -2.98 -1.51 0.73
N LEU A 4 -3.01 -0.27 1.19
CA LEU A 4 -2.03 0.24 2.14
C LEU A 4 -2.56 0.03 3.55
N LEU A 5 -1.74 -0.62 4.39
CA LEU A 5 -2.11 -0.89 5.77
C LEU A 5 -1.17 -0.14 6.72
N LEU A 6 -1.74 0.33 7.79
CA LEU A 6 -0.99 0.90 8.90
C LEU A 6 -1.34 0.10 10.14
N LYS A 7 -0.39 -0.70 10.63
CA LYS A 7 -0.59 -1.55 11.80
C LYS A 7 -1.88 -2.38 11.68
N ASP A 8 -2.02 -3.08 10.56
CA ASP A 8 -3.16 -3.94 10.23
C ASP A 8 -4.46 -3.23 9.85
N ASP A 9 -4.48 -1.90 9.88
CA ASP A 9 -5.65 -1.13 9.43
C ASP A 9 -5.48 -0.68 7.99
N VAL A 10 -6.48 -0.92 7.16
CA VAL A 10 -6.47 -0.44 5.78
C VAL A 10 -6.71 1.06 5.76
N VAL A 11 -5.75 1.81 5.24
CA VAL A 11 -5.83 3.27 5.21
C VAL A 11 -5.93 3.84 3.79
N ASP A 12 -5.61 3.02 2.77
CA ASP A 12 -5.71 3.47 1.39
C ASP A 12 -5.78 2.26 0.45
N ARG A 13 -6.11 2.51 -0.81
CA ARG A 13 -6.18 1.47 -1.86
C ARG A 13 -5.74 2.06 -3.17
N ALA A 14 -5.23 1.20 -4.05
CA ALA A 14 -4.84 1.62 -5.39
C ALA A 14 -5.06 0.47 -6.39
N PRO A 15 -5.65 0.76 -7.56
CA PRO A 15 -5.91 -0.25 -8.58
C PRO A 15 -4.67 -0.49 -9.44
N LEU A 16 -3.59 -0.95 -8.83
CA LEU A 16 -2.33 -1.19 -9.50
C LEU A 16 -2.09 -2.69 -9.65
N ASN A 17 -1.19 -3.04 -10.56
CA ASN A 17 -0.90 -4.44 -10.89
C ASN A 17 0.46 -4.90 -10.38
N SER A 18 1.22 -4.06 -9.71
CA SER A 18 2.56 -4.36 -9.25
C SER A 18 2.75 -3.92 -7.81
N LEU A 19 3.34 -4.78 -7.00
CA LEU A 19 3.64 -4.45 -5.61
C LEU A 19 4.59 -3.26 -5.52
N GLU A 20 5.62 -3.24 -6.35
CA GLU A 20 6.57 -2.12 -6.35
C GLU A 20 5.90 -0.81 -6.71
N GLN A 21 5.08 -0.82 -7.75
CA GLN A 21 4.36 0.37 -8.16
C GLN A 21 3.40 0.84 -7.08
N ALA A 22 2.72 -0.09 -6.44
CA ALA A 22 1.80 0.24 -5.35
C ALA A 22 2.54 0.90 -4.19
N LYS A 23 3.67 0.33 -3.80
CA LYS A 23 4.48 0.88 -2.71
C LYS A 23 4.95 2.30 -3.03
N VAL A 24 5.50 2.50 -4.22
CA VAL A 24 5.94 3.83 -4.66
C VAL A 24 4.78 4.81 -4.71
N PHE A 25 3.65 4.36 -5.23
CA PHE A 25 2.46 5.20 -5.31
C PHE A 25 2.03 5.69 -3.92
N PHE A 26 1.95 4.79 -2.95
CA PHE A 26 1.53 5.16 -1.60
C PHE A 26 2.56 6.05 -0.91
N ILE A 27 3.85 5.79 -1.11
CA ILE A 27 4.92 6.61 -0.55
C ILE A 27 4.81 8.05 -1.06
N LYS A 28 4.60 8.21 -2.36
CA LYS A 28 4.44 9.53 -2.97
C LYS A 28 3.15 10.20 -2.50
N ARG A 29 2.07 9.45 -2.43
CA ARG A 29 0.76 9.98 -2.03
C ARG A 29 0.78 10.50 -0.59
N LYS A 30 1.50 9.80 0.29
CA LYS A 30 1.63 10.20 1.69
C LYS A 30 2.81 11.15 1.91
N GLN A 31 3.57 11.46 0.88
CA GLN A 31 4.74 12.36 0.95
C GLN A 31 5.74 11.92 2.02
N MET A 32 6.08 10.65 1.99
CA MET A 32 7.05 10.09 2.94
C MET A 32 8.19 9.39 2.20
N THR A 33 9.25 9.01 2.93
CA THR A 33 10.35 8.23 2.38
C THR A 33 10.12 6.75 2.63
N GLU A 34 10.91 5.88 1.97
CA GLU A 34 10.86 4.44 2.23
C GLU A 34 11.18 4.13 3.69
N SER A 35 12.14 4.84 4.27
CA SER A 35 12.48 4.67 5.68
C SER A 35 11.30 4.96 6.57
N GLN A 36 10.60 6.05 6.30
CA GLN A 36 9.40 6.40 7.06
C GLN A 36 8.29 5.38 6.88
N PHE A 37 8.15 4.86 5.66
CA PHE A 37 7.17 3.81 5.37
C PHE A 37 7.38 2.62 6.29
N ASP A 38 8.63 2.16 6.42
CA ASP A 38 8.95 1.03 7.29
C ASP A 38 8.82 1.37 8.77
N GLU A 39 9.33 2.53 9.18
CA GLU A 39 9.32 2.94 10.59
C GLU A 39 7.93 3.13 11.15
N LEU A 40 7.04 3.70 10.34
CA LEU A 40 5.68 3.98 10.79
C LEU A 40 4.78 2.75 10.83
N GLY A 41 5.26 1.63 10.30
CA GLY A 41 4.51 0.38 10.32
C GLY A 41 3.55 0.22 9.16
N TYR A 42 3.82 0.89 8.04
CA TYR A 42 3.02 0.71 6.84
C TYR A 42 3.39 -0.58 6.12
N SER A 43 2.43 -1.16 5.46
CA SER A 43 2.64 -2.31 4.60
C SER A 43 1.67 -2.26 3.42
N VAL A 44 1.96 -3.05 2.40
CA VAL A 44 1.11 -3.13 1.21
C VAL A 44 0.70 -4.58 1.02
N ARG A 45 -0.57 -4.80 0.72
CA ARG A 45 -1.12 -6.13 0.55
C ARG A 45 -1.87 -6.22 -0.76
N LEU A 46 -1.68 -7.34 -1.47
CA LEU A 46 -2.47 -7.63 -2.66
C LEU A 46 -3.86 -8.10 -2.24
N VAL A 47 -4.86 -7.47 -2.83
CA VAL A 47 -6.25 -7.86 -2.62
C VAL A 47 -6.80 -8.35 -3.95
N GLU A 48 -7.24 -9.59 -3.99
CA GLU A 48 -7.83 -10.16 -5.18
C GLU A 48 -9.34 -9.99 -5.13
N PRO A 49 -9.95 -9.52 -6.22
CA PRO A 49 -11.40 -9.43 -6.27
C PRO A 49 -12.00 -10.83 -6.28
N LYS A 50 -13.08 -11.00 -5.58
CA LYS A 50 -13.80 -12.26 -5.62
C LYS A 50 -14.61 -12.31 -6.91
N ILE A 51 -14.42 -13.36 -7.66
CA ILE A 51 -15.15 -13.60 -8.90
C ILE A 51 -16.16 -14.72 -8.66
N ARG A 52 -17.35 -14.49 -9.15
CA ARG A 52 -18.39 -15.49 -9.05
C ARG A 52 -18.91 -15.87 -10.41
#